data_c358d8b5746c2ab348e6a715fc7898e4
#
_entry.id   c358d8b5746c2ab348e6a715fc7898e4
#
_cell.length_a   1.000
_cell.length_b   1.000
_cell.length_c   1.000
_cell.angle_alpha   90.00
_cell.angle_beta   90.00
_cell.angle_gamma   90.00
#
_symmetry.space_group_name_H-M   'P 1'
#
loop_
_entity.id
_entity.type
_entity.pdbx_description
1 polymer ?
#
loop_
_entity_poly.entity_id
_entity_poly.type
_entity_poly.pdbx_seq_one_letter_code
_entity_poly.pdbx_strand_id
1 'polypeptide(L)'
;MIGTAACSSSATNTQTIRLLTHKQFHLPLDALEEFTAKTGIEVLVFTEEDATSMVSLLEKSSENPVADVVLGIDSLERRRASEKRLVEAYKPIGIENVDVTLLLQDELLTPVSQLAACLNRSKSRYLSLPRRLDELPDKPTRPLEAPDSFSALTDPRHAPTAVVPDPLESRMGLYFLVALERAYPENTAGVEPWPKVLEQMLRSGVEIAPSWEEAWFTRFQPTAQESEDDPRSLTWGSAGMPAVSVRFMPELPEEVDVAVINSGCIKVVNYAGIVRNTPDRRNAGRLLDSFLEPLFQYQVPDRYGSQPARTDILRTEAWKRFGVKAKAIPLDEWRIGPIWEQWLMTWRQVSNEVKSGREPVPPVVTVTIPSQ
;
A
#
# COMPACT_ATOMS: atom_id res chain seq x y z
N MET A 1 22.16 -17.67 66.62
CA MET A 1 22.69 -17.69 65.22
C MET A 1 21.46 -17.55 64.32
N ILE A 2 21.25 -16.38 63.77
CA ILE A 2 20.12 -16.09 62.84
C ILE A 2 20.75 -16.08 61.45
N GLY A 3 20.42 -17.09 60.67
CA GLY A 3 20.89 -17.19 59.27
C GLY A 3 20.06 -16.27 58.39
N THR A 4 20.67 -15.23 57.83
CA THR A 4 20.10 -14.38 56.77
C THR A 4 20.19 -15.15 55.46
N ALA A 5 19.05 -15.59 54.94
CA ALA A 5 18.94 -16.09 53.56
C ALA A 5 19.00 -14.87 52.62
N ALA A 6 20.10 -14.77 51.89
CA ALA A 6 20.22 -13.82 50.78
C ALA A 6 19.41 -14.35 49.60
N CYS A 7 18.26 -13.70 49.28
CA CYS A 7 17.61 -13.86 47.99
C CYS A 7 18.50 -13.21 46.94
N SER A 8 19.23 -13.98 46.18
CA SER A 8 19.87 -13.54 44.94
C SER A 8 18.79 -13.39 43.88
N SER A 9 18.35 -12.15 43.63
CA SER A 9 17.60 -11.82 42.44
C SER A 9 18.55 -12.01 41.23
N SER A 10 18.39 -13.11 40.53
CA SER A 10 18.98 -13.28 39.21
C SER A 10 18.32 -12.24 38.30
N ALA A 11 19.03 -11.17 38.01
CA ALA A 11 18.66 -10.30 36.91
C ALA A 11 18.62 -11.16 35.65
N THR A 12 17.44 -11.50 35.19
CA THR A 12 17.22 -12.11 33.88
C THR A 12 17.72 -11.12 32.87
N ASN A 13 18.84 -11.38 32.25
CA ASN A 13 19.39 -10.59 31.15
C ASN A 13 18.43 -10.79 29.96
N THR A 14 17.39 -9.96 29.89
CA THR A 14 16.38 -10.03 28.81
C THR A 14 17.08 -9.70 27.51
N GLN A 15 17.14 -10.66 26.60
CA GLN A 15 17.66 -10.42 25.26
C GLN A 15 16.68 -9.54 24.51
N THR A 16 17.20 -8.57 23.79
CA THR A 16 16.38 -7.65 23.00
C THR A 16 16.75 -7.74 21.53
N ILE A 17 15.77 -7.59 20.63
CA ILE A 17 15.97 -7.53 19.19
C ILE A 17 15.28 -6.28 18.66
N ARG A 18 15.93 -5.55 17.74
CA ARG A 18 15.43 -4.28 17.20
C ARG A 18 14.72 -4.50 15.89
N LEU A 19 13.43 -4.16 15.82
CA LEU A 19 12.60 -4.22 14.64
C LEU A 19 12.34 -2.82 14.12
N LEU A 20 12.71 -2.53 12.86
CA LEU A 20 12.37 -1.31 12.17
C LEU A 20 11.18 -1.55 11.23
N THR A 21 10.18 -0.69 11.31
CA THR A 21 8.99 -0.70 10.47
C THR A 21 8.54 0.72 10.14
N HIS A 22 7.36 0.89 9.56
CA HIS A 22 6.77 2.21 9.30
C HIS A 22 5.30 2.28 9.69
N LYS A 23 4.78 3.49 9.92
CA LYS A 23 3.42 3.74 10.44
C LYS A 23 2.30 3.13 9.57
N GLN A 24 2.54 3.04 8.26
CA GLN A 24 1.56 2.49 7.32
C GLN A 24 1.57 0.95 7.28
N PHE A 25 2.54 0.29 7.94
CA PHE A 25 2.55 -1.17 8.13
C PHE A 25 2.07 -1.51 9.54
N HIS A 26 0.88 -2.05 9.64
CA HIS A 26 0.27 -2.32 10.93
C HIS A 26 0.70 -3.68 11.47
N LEU A 27 1.52 -3.62 12.50
CA LEU A 27 2.09 -4.80 13.15
C LEU A 27 1.00 -5.62 13.87
N PRO A 28 0.99 -6.94 13.71
CA PRO A 28 0.26 -7.84 14.58
C PRO A 28 0.94 -7.90 15.96
N LEU A 29 0.55 -7.02 16.88
CA LEU A 29 1.21 -6.92 18.20
C LEU A 29 1.13 -8.21 19.00
N ASP A 30 -0.04 -8.89 18.97
CA ASP A 30 -0.22 -10.18 19.66
C ASP A 30 0.78 -11.23 19.19
N ALA A 31 1.15 -11.22 17.90
CA ALA A 31 2.16 -12.15 17.38
C ALA A 31 3.57 -11.82 17.87
N LEU A 32 3.90 -10.53 18.09
CA LEU A 32 5.16 -10.12 18.69
C LEU A 32 5.21 -10.46 20.19
N GLU A 33 4.10 -10.30 20.91
CA GLU A 33 3.96 -10.72 22.30
C GLU A 33 4.16 -12.25 22.44
N GLU A 34 3.53 -13.03 21.55
CA GLU A 34 3.73 -14.49 21.54
C GLU A 34 5.17 -14.87 21.23
N PHE A 35 5.83 -14.19 20.27
CA PHE A 35 7.26 -14.37 20.01
C PHE A 35 8.08 -14.14 21.27
N THR A 36 7.84 -13.04 21.99
CA THR A 36 8.53 -12.74 23.25
C THR A 36 8.25 -13.81 24.30
N ALA A 37 7.01 -14.23 24.47
CA ALA A 37 6.63 -15.28 25.42
C ALA A 37 7.31 -16.63 25.13
N LYS A 38 7.39 -17.02 23.85
CA LYS A 38 8.03 -18.27 23.42
C LYS A 38 9.55 -18.26 23.51
N THR A 39 10.16 -17.11 23.28
CA THR A 39 11.62 -17.03 23.07
C THR A 39 12.37 -16.38 24.23
N GLY A 40 11.69 -15.60 25.08
CA GLY A 40 12.32 -14.73 26.07
C GLY A 40 13.04 -13.51 25.45
N ILE A 41 12.86 -13.24 24.17
CA ILE A 41 13.47 -12.12 23.45
C ILE A 41 12.45 -10.99 23.35
N GLU A 42 12.77 -9.83 23.89
CA GLU A 42 11.94 -8.63 23.78
C GLU A 42 12.15 -7.96 22.43
N VAL A 43 11.04 -7.57 21.74
CA VAL A 43 11.10 -6.87 20.46
C VAL A 43 10.98 -5.36 20.69
N LEU A 44 12.05 -4.62 20.40
CA LEU A 44 12.05 -3.16 20.43
C LEU A 44 11.68 -2.62 19.05
N VAL A 45 10.50 -2.02 18.93
CA VAL A 45 9.98 -1.54 17.66
C VAL A 45 10.33 -0.06 17.44
N PHE A 46 10.98 0.22 16.31
CA PHE A 46 11.25 1.56 15.79
C PHE A 46 10.39 1.80 14.56
N THR A 47 9.82 2.99 14.44
CA THR A 47 8.82 3.29 13.41
C THR A 47 9.17 4.56 12.65
N GLU A 48 9.25 4.47 11.33
CA GLU A 48 9.37 5.58 10.39
C GLU A 48 7.99 5.97 9.81
N GLU A 49 7.92 7.08 9.08
CA GLU A 49 6.67 7.55 8.50
C GLU A 49 6.15 6.59 7.42
N ASP A 50 7.03 6.16 6.51
CA ASP A 50 6.70 5.31 5.38
C ASP A 50 7.86 4.38 4.99
N ALA A 51 7.65 3.52 3.99
CA ALA A 51 8.67 2.59 3.50
C ALA A 51 9.91 3.31 2.93
N THR A 52 9.75 4.49 2.32
CA THR A 52 10.87 5.25 1.74
C THR A 52 11.77 5.84 2.81
N SER A 53 11.21 6.46 3.85
CA SER A 53 11.97 6.98 5.00
C SER A 53 12.65 5.84 5.77
N MET A 54 11.96 4.70 5.93
CA MET A 54 12.50 3.50 6.56
C MET A 54 13.73 2.97 5.81
N VAL A 55 13.66 2.79 4.49
CA VAL A 55 14.78 2.33 3.67
C VAL A 55 15.91 3.37 3.65
N SER A 56 15.58 4.67 3.66
CA SER A 56 16.57 5.76 3.76
C SER A 56 17.32 5.74 5.09
N LEU A 57 16.65 5.40 6.19
CA LEU A 57 17.28 5.24 7.50
C LEU A 57 18.24 4.03 7.51
N LEU A 58 17.84 2.88 6.94
CA LEU A 58 18.72 1.72 6.79
C LEU A 58 19.97 2.05 5.98
N GLU A 59 19.83 2.81 4.89
CA GLU A 59 20.95 3.21 4.05
C GLU A 59 21.92 4.12 4.81
N LYS A 60 21.42 5.11 5.55
CA LYS A 60 22.24 6.02 6.36
C LYS A 60 22.94 5.32 7.54
N SER A 61 22.36 4.27 8.06
CA SER A 61 22.87 3.53 9.22
C SER A 61 23.59 2.21 8.85
N SER A 62 23.92 2.01 7.56
CA SER A 62 24.45 0.73 7.05
C SER A 62 25.75 0.24 7.75
N GLU A 63 26.60 1.16 8.20
CA GLU A 63 27.84 0.82 8.94
C GLU A 63 27.56 0.48 10.43
N ASN A 64 26.56 1.13 11.04
CA ASN A 64 26.12 0.90 12.41
C ASN A 64 24.60 0.76 12.42
N PRO A 65 24.06 -0.43 12.18
CA PRO A 65 22.64 -0.63 11.97
C PRO A 65 21.81 -0.26 13.20
N VAL A 66 20.78 0.56 12.98
CA VAL A 66 19.82 0.98 14.02
C VAL A 66 18.83 -0.13 14.37
N ALA A 67 18.71 -1.13 13.52
CA ALA A 67 17.79 -2.26 13.67
C ALA A 67 18.48 -3.57 13.29
N ASP A 68 17.89 -4.67 13.72
CA ASP A 68 18.35 -6.03 13.42
C ASP A 68 17.48 -6.69 12.35
N VAL A 69 16.19 -6.35 12.35
CA VAL A 69 15.20 -6.80 11.38
C VAL A 69 14.43 -5.60 10.86
N VAL A 70 14.11 -5.60 9.58
CA VAL A 70 13.22 -4.64 8.94
C VAL A 70 11.96 -5.35 8.45
N LEU A 71 10.79 -4.71 8.62
CA LEU A 71 9.49 -5.23 8.18
C LEU A 71 8.67 -4.12 7.54
N GLY A 72 8.16 -4.36 6.33
CA GLY A 72 7.35 -3.40 5.58
C GLY A 72 8.08 -2.77 4.40
N ILE A 73 9.22 -3.32 3.95
CA ILE A 73 9.77 -2.96 2.63
C ILE A 73 8.75 -3.39 1.59
N ASP A 74 8.24 -2.45 0.81
CA ASP A 74 7.28 -2.77 -0.23
C ASP A 74 7.92 -3.00 -1.60
N SER A 75 7.10 -3.41 -2.56
CA SER A 75 7.55 -3.67 -3.93
C SER A 75 8.29 -2.51 -4.60
N LEU A 76 8.04 -1.24 -4.24
CA LEU A 76 8.73 -0.10 -4.85
C LEU A 76 10.13 0.12 -4.25
N GLU A 77 10.30 -0.16 -2.95
CA GLU A 77 11.58 -0.02 -2.25
C GLU A 77 12.46 -1.27 -2.30
N ARG A 78 11.89 -2.42 -2.68
CA ARG A 78 12.60 -3.71 -2.74
C ARG A 78 13.91 -3.61 -3.53
N ARG A 79 13.85 -3.03 -4.73
CA ARG A 79 15.04 -2.89 -5.58
C ARG A 79 16.14 -2.11 -4.87
N ARG A 80 15.80 -0.97 -4.26
CA ARG A 80 16.76 -0.12 -3.53
C ARG A 80 17.40 -0.88 -2.37
N ALA A 81 16.60 -1.61 -1.60
CA ALA A 81 17.10 -2.42 -0.49
C ALA A 81 18.08 -3.51 -0.96
N SER A 82 17.80 -4.17 -2.09
CA SER A 82 18.68 -5.21 -2.67
C SER A 82 19.94 -4.62 -3.29
N GLU A 83 19.86 -3.60 -4.15
CA GLU A 83 21.02 -3.00 -4.82
C GLU A 83 21.99 -2.35 -3.84
N LYS A 84 21.48 -1.70 -2.80
CA LYS A 84 22.27 -1.11 -1.73
C LYS A 84 22.76 -2.13 -0.70
N ARG A 85 22.36 -3.39 -0.84
CA ARG A 85 22.70 -4.49 0.07
C ARG A 85 22.42 -4.13 1.53
N LEU A 86 21.21 -3.61 1.80
CA LEU A 86 20.81 -3.20 3.14
C LEU A 86 20.41 -4.38 4.03
N VAL A 87 20.16 -5.52 3.43
CA VAL A 87 19.72 -6.76 4.07
C VAL A 87 20.61 -7.94 3.68
N GLU A 88 20.58 -8.98 4.51
CA GLU A 88 21.33 -10.22 4.31
C GLU A 88 20.40 -11.35 3.86
N ALA A 89 20.91 -12.26 3.03
CA ALA A 89 20.17 -13.43 2.61
C ALA A 89 19.86 -14.34 3.81
N TYR A 90 18.61 -14.75 3.92
CA TYR A 90 18.12 -15.67 4.94
C TYR A 90 16.94 -16.46 4.40
N LYS A 91 16.95 -17.76 4.66
CA LYS A 91 15.84 -18.64 4.31
C LYS A 91 15.03 -18.96 5.56
N PRO A 92 13.87 -18.30 5.77
CA PRO A 92 13.10 -18.50 6.99
C PRO A 92 12.41 -19.85 7.03
N ILE A 93 12.17 -20.33 8.25
CA ILE A 93 11.32 -21.49 8.51
C ILE A 93 9.89 -21.17 8.02
N GLY A 94 9.29 -22.11 7.30
CA GLY A 94 7.93 -21.92 6.76
C GLY A 94 7.86 -21.25 5.38
N ILE A 95 9.02 -20.94 4.78
CA ILE A 95 9.08 -20.34 3.45
C ILE A 95 8.45 -21.23 2.36
N GLU A 96 8.45 -22.54 2.56
CA GLU A 96 7.84 -23.53 1.67
C GLU A 96 6.30 -23.40 1.56
N ASN A 97 5.66 -22.72 2.52
CA ASN A 97 4.23 -22.47 2.53
C ASN A 97 3.85 -21.12 1.90
N VAL A 98 4.85 -20.30 1.57
CA VAL A 98 4.65 -19.01 0.90
C VAL A 98 4.26 -19.23 -0.56
N ASP A 99 3.38 -18.38 -1.07
CA ASP A 99 3.00 -18.37 -2.50
C ASP A 99 4.28 -18.24 -3.35
N VAL A 100 4.52 -19.25 -4.19
CA VAL A 100 5.71 -19.33 -5.04
C VAL A 100 5.89 -18.10 -5.95
N THR A 101 4.78 -17.43 -6.29
CA THR A 101 4.81 -16.21 -7.13
C THR A 101 5.34 -14.98 -6.41
N LEU A 102 5.51 -15.05 -5.10
CA LEU A 102 6.05 -13.97 -4.26
C LEU A 102 7.54 -14.19 -3.92
N LEU A 103 8.04 -15.41 -4.10
CA LEU A 103 9.41 -15.76 -3.72
C LEU A 103 10.45 -15.04 -4.59
N LEU A 104 11.53 -14.61 -3.95
CA LEU A 104 12.66 -13.96 -4.58
C LEU A 104 13.82 -14.95 -4.73
N GLN A 105 14.50 -14.92 -5.87
CA GLN A 105 15.61 -15.84 -6.14
C GLN A 105 16.86 -15.55 -5.30
N ASP A 106 17.01 -14.29 -4.85
CA ASP A 106 18.18 -13.84 -4.09
C ASP A 106 18.09 -14.09 -2.59
N GLU A 107 16.92 -14.55 -2.11
CA GLU A 107 16.64 -14.81 -0.67
C GLU A 107 16.96 -13.62 0.27
N LEU A 108 17.14 -12.41 -0.28
CA LEU A 108 17.47 -11.21 0.51
C LEU A 108 16.29 -10.73 1.34
N LEU A 109 15.08 -10.87 0.80
CA LEU A 109 13.85 -10.43 1.43
C LEU A 109 12.81 -11.53 1.44
N THR A 110 12.10 -11.62 2.56
CA THR A 110 11.02 -12.59 2.79
C THR A 110 9.67 -11.93 2.54
N PRO A 111 8.84 -12.44 1.62
CA PRO A 111 7.47 -11.95 1.47
C PRO A 111 6.66 -12.26 2.74
N VAL A 112 5.98 -11.25 3.27
CA VAL A 112 5.18 -11.38 4.50
C VAL A 112 3.69 -11.18 4.21
N SER A 113 3.35 -10.27 3.30
CA SER A 113 1.98 -10.01 2.90
C SER A 113 1.93 -9.48 1.48
N GLN A 114 0.73 -9.51 0.88
CA GLN A 114 0.46 -8.90 -0.41
C GLN A 114 -0.89 -8.18 -0.38
N LEU A 115 -1.04 -7.16 -1.20
CA LEU A 115 -2.32 -6.49 -1.41
C LEU A 115 -2.51 -6.15 -2.89
N ALA A 116 -3.76 -5.99 -3.30
CA ALA A 116 -4.10 -5.38 -4.58
C ALA A 116 -4.50 -3.93 -4.33
N ALA A 117 -3.70 -2.98 -4.80
CA ALA A 117 -4.05 -1.56 -4.79
C ALA A 117 -4.80 -1.24 -6.08
N CYS A 118 -6.07 -0.82 -5.97
CA CYS A 118 -7.00 -0.73 -7.08
C CYS A 118 -7.65 0.66 -7.18
N LEU A 119 -8.15 0.97 -8.37
CA LEU A 119 -9.24 1.93 -8.52
C LEU A 119 -10.54 1.23 -8.14
N ASN A 120 -11.21 1.76 -7.13
CA ASN A 120 -12.46 1.22 -6.59
C ASN A 120 -13.65 2.08 -7.03
N ARG A 121 -14.81 1.48 -7.19
CA ARG A 121 -16.06 2.20 -7.44
C ARG A 121 -17.19 1.72 -6.53
N SER A 122 -18.11 2.60 -6.18
CA SER A 122 -19.35 2.24 -5.51
C SER A 122 -20.28 1.51 -6.48
N LYS A 123 -20.87 0.38 -6.06
CA LYS A 123 -21.90 -0.32 -6.83
C LYS A 123 -23.26 0.33 -6.61
N SER A 124 -23.64 0.58 -5.36
CA SER A 124 -24.94 1.12 -4.97
C SER A 124 -25.24 2.45 -5.66
N ARG A 125 -24.21 3.30 -5.82
CA ARG A 125 -24.35 4.56 -6.49
C ARG A 125 -24.90 4.45 -7.90
N TYR A 126 -24.43 3.50 -8.69
CA TYR A 126 -24.88 3.31 -10.06
C TYR A 126 -26.22 2.58 -10.17
N LEU A 127 -26.63 1.89 -9.10
CA LEU A 127 -27.95 1.29 -9.00
C LEU A 127 -29.02 2.33 -8.60
N SER A 128 -28.65 3.36 -7.86
CA SER A 128 -29.57 4.41 -7.35
C SER A 128 -29.65 5.67 -8.21
N LEU A 129 -28.75 5.84 -9.17
CA LEU A 129 -28.67 7.02 -10.06
C LEU A 129 -29.99 7.40 -10.79
N PRO A 130 -30.89 6.48 -11.21
CA PRO A 130 -32.12 6.87 -11.87
C PRO A 130 -33.01 7.83 -11.07
N ARG A 131 -32.91 7.83 -9.75
CA ARG A 131 -33.73 8.73 -8.90
C ARG A 131 -33.14 10.13 -8.72
N ARG A 132 -31.81 10.29 -8.77
CA ARG A 132 -31.13 11.59 -8.56
C ARG A 132 -30.82 12.34 -9.86
N LEU A 133 -30.61 11.65 -10.96
CA LEU A 133 -30.40 12.28 -12.26
C LEU A 133 -31.64 13.00 -12.78
N ASP A 134 -32.83 12.64 -12.27
CA ASP A 134 -34.09 13.35 -12.62
C ASP A 134 -34.17 14.76 -12.04
N GLU A 135 -33.35 15.08 -11.06
CA GLU A 135 -33.29 16.36 -10.35
C GLU A 135 -32.22 17.32 -10.92
N LEU A 136 -31.35 16.84 -11.81
CA LEU A 136 -30.35 17.69 -12.46
C LEU A 136 -30.97 18.51 -13.60
N PRO A 137 -30.57 19.79 -13.74
CA PRO A 137 -31.13 20.68 -14.74
C PRO A 137 -30.94 20.23 -16.19
N ASP A 138 -29.89 19.47 -16.48
CA ASP A 138 -29.62 18.83 -17.78
C ASP A 138 -29.72 17.32 -17.67
N LYS A 139 -30.93 16.78 -17.82
CA LYS A 139 -31.19 15.34 -17.75
C LYS A 139 -30.39 14.57 -18.78
N PRO A 140 -29.45 13.71 -18.42
CA PRO A 140 -28.87 12.79 -19.38
C PRO A 140 -29.95 11.85 -19.89
N THR A 141 -30.06 11.73 -21.19
CA THR A 141 -31.06 10.90 -21.88
C THR A 141 -30.82 9.40 -21.71
N ARG A 142 -29.71 9.02 -21.06
CA ARG A 142 -29.35 7.64 -20.73
C ARG A 142 -28.85 7.53 -19.28
N PRO A 143 -29.17 6.44 -18.57
CA PRO A 143 -28.51 6.14 -17.30
C PRO A 143 -27.00 6.14 -17.48
N LEU A 144 -26.27 6.73 -16.53
CA LEU A 144 -24.83 6.74 -16.56
C LEU A 144 -24.31 5.29 -16.30
N GLU A 145 -23.54 4.75 -17.25
CA GLU A 145 -22.96 3.43 -17.09
C GLU A 145 -21.88 3.44 -16.01
N ALA A 146 -21.82 2.37 -15.23
CA ALA A 146 -20.82 2.26 -14.18
C ALA A 146 -19.40 2.22 -14.77
N PRO A 147 -18.45 2.98 -14.22
CA PRO A 147 -17.07 2.98 -14.69
C PRO A 147 -16.44 1.58 -14.62
N ASP A 148 -15.73 1.19 -15.67
CA ASP A 148 -15.02 -0.08 -15.79
C ASP A 148 -13.53 0.07 -16.14
N SER A 149 -13.08 1.30 -16.38
CA SER A 149 -11.72 1.62 -16.81
C SER A 149 -11.26 2.99 -16.31
N PHE A 150 -9.97 3.27 -16.46
CA PHE A 150 -9.38 4.58 -16.15
C PHE A 150 -9.95 5.74 -16.97
N SER A 151 -10.51 5.46 -18.14
CA SER A 151 -11.09 6.51 -19.00
C SER A 151 -12.23 7.28 -18.31
N ALA A 152 -12.88 6.68 -17.32
CA ALA A 152 -13.89 7.37 -16.51
C ALA A 152 -13.33 8.56 -15.72
N LEU A 153 -12.03 8.56 -15.41
CA LEU A 153 -11.39 9.68 -14.71
C LEU A 153 -11.21 10.92 -15.59
N THR A 154 -11.28 10.77 -16.91
CA THR A 154 -11.26 11.89 -17.88
C THR A 154 -12.63 12.23 -18.44
N ASP A 155 -13.66 11.42 -18.17
CA ASP A 155 -15.02 11.67 -18.59
C ASP A 155 -15.67 12.72 -17.68
N PRO A 156 -16.10 13.89 -18.20
CA PRO A 156 -16.68 14.96 -17.39
C PRO A 156 -17.97 14.55 -16.66
N ARG A 157 -18.58 13.43 -17.02
CA ARG A 157 -19.75 12.88 -16.32
C ARG A 157 -19.38 12.11 -15.06
N HIS A 158 -18.15 11.56 -15.01
CA HIS A 158 -17.64 10.74 -13.90
C HIS A 158 -16.59 11.47 -13.07
N ALA A 159 -15.66 12.16 -13.71
CA ALA A 159 -14.50 12.77 -13.09
C ALA A 159 -14.82 13.67 -11.88
N PRO A 160 -15.85 14.56 -11.90
CA PRO A 160 -16.14 15.46 -10.78
C PRO A 160 -16.52 14.77 -9.47
N THR A 161 -16.79 13.48 -9.52
CA THR A 161 -17.17 12.66 -8.35
C THR A 161 -16.18 11.51 -8.11
N ALA A 162 -14.96 11.66 -8.61
CA ALA A 162 -13.85 10.77 -8.32
C ALA A 162 -12.83 11.47 -7.41
N VAL A 163 -12.25 10.73 -6.49
CA VAL A 163 -11.17 11.19 -5.61
C VAL A 163 -9.98 10.24 -5.70
N VAL A 164 -8.78 10.79 -5.72
CA VAL A 164 -7.53 10.02 -5.69
C VAL A 164 -6.62 10.59 -4.61
N PRO A 165 -5.89 9.76 -3.87
CA PRO A 165 -4.90 10.27 -2.91
C PRO A 165 -3.69 10.86 -3.64
N ASP A 166 -3.11 11.92 -3.09
CA ASP A 166 -1.93 12.58 -3.64
C ASP A 166 -0.71 11.64 -3.57
N PRO A 167 -0.05 11.30 -4.68
CA PRO A 167 1.16 10.48 -4.68
C PRO A 167 2.37 11.15 -4.02
N LEU A 168 2.34 12.47 -3.81
CA LEU A 168 3.39 13.21 -3.11
C LEU A 168 3.34 12.99 -1.60
N GLU A 169 2.15 12.68 -1.05
CA GLU A 169 1.90 12.59 0.38
C GLU A 169 1.44 11.18 0.80
N SER A 170 1.06 10.33 -0.17
CA SER A 170 0.47 9.03 0.11
C SER A 170 1.08 7.92 -0.72
N ARG A 171 1.50 6.84 -0.05
CA ARG A 171 1.97 5.63 -0.74
C ARG A 171 0.88 5.00 -1.62
N MET A 172 -0.37 5.05 -1.19
CA MET A 172 -1.50 4.59 -2.01
C MET A 172 -1.71 5.47 -3.25
N GLY A 173 -1.45 6.77 -3.14
CA GLY A 173 -1.40 7.68 -4.29
C GLY A 173 -0.27 7.32 -5.26
N LEU A 174 0.90 6.93 -4.75
CA LEU A 174 1.98 6.46 -5.61
C LEU A 174 1.62 5.15 -6.33
N TYR A 175 0.93 4.22 -5.67
CA TYR A 175 0.43 3.02 -6.35
C TYR A 175 -0.61 3.35 -7.43
N PHE A 176 -1.45 4.36 -7.20
CA PHE A 176 -2.34 4.88 -8.24
C PHE A 176 -1.55 5.44 -9.43
N LEU A 177 -0.52 6.25 -9.19
CA LEU A 177 0.31 6.82 -10.24
C LEU A 177 0.99 5.72 -11.07
N VAL A 178 1.50 4.66 -10.43
CA VAL A 178 2.06 3.49 -11.12
C VAL A 178 1.00 2.79 -11.99
N ALA A 179 -0.22 2.64 -11.49
CA ALA A 179 -1.32 2.04 -12.26
C ALA A 179 -1.73 2.93 -13.44
N LEU A 180 -1.72 4.26 -13.26
CA LEU A 180 -2.00 5.24 -14.30
C LEU A 180 -0.94 5.19 -15.41
N GLU A 181 0.35 5.22 -15.06
CA GLU A 181 1.45 5.09 -16.02
C GLU A 181 1.37 3.78 -16.80
N ARG A 182 1.05 2.69 -16.11
CA ARG A 182 0.90 1.40 -16.77
C ARG A 182 -0.26 1.37 -17.77
N ALA A 183 -1.36 2.05 -17.45
CA ALA A 183 -2.51 2.16 -18.35
C ALA A 183 -2.22 3.07 -19.55
N TYR A 184 -1.38 4.09 -19.35
CA TYR A 184 -1.07 5.14 -20.31
C TYR A 184 0.44 5.39 -20.40
N PRO A 185 1.24 4.44 -20.88
CA PRO A 185 2.69 4.55 -20.93
C PRO A 185 3.14 5.64 -21.90
N GLU A 186 4.18 6.41 -21.52
CA GLU A 186 4.65 7.58 -22.28
C GLU A 186 5.15 7.25 -23.69
N ASN A 187 5.71 6.07 -23.92
CA ASN A 187 6.40 5.72 -25.15
C ASN A 187 5.63 4.70 -26.00
N THR A 188 4.30 4.66 -25.92
CA THR A 188 3.49 3.72 -26.69
C THR A 188 2.73 4.45 -27.79
N ALA A 189 3.01 4.06 -29.05
CA ALA A 189 2.35 4.67 -30.21
C ALA A 189 0.82 4.47 -30.13
N GLY A 190 0.06 5.54 -30.32
CA GLY A 190 -1.40 5.53 -30.30
C GLY A 190 -2.04 5.53 -28.90
N VAL A 191 -1.23 5.57 -27.84
CA VAL A 191 -1.68 5.72 -26.46
C VAL A 191 -1.34 7.11 -25.98
N GLU A 192 -2.31 7.82 -25.38
CA GLU A 192 -2.06 9.12 -24.77
C GLU A 192 -1.18 8.94 -23.52
N PRO A 193 -0.08 9.70 -23.35
CA PRO A 193 0.83 9.49 -22.23
C PRO A 193 0.18 9.95 -20.91
N TRP A 194 0.50 9.25 -19.83
CA TRP A 194 -0.10 9.48 -18.51
C TRP A 194 -0.05 10.95 -18.00
N PRO A 195 0.97 11.78 -18.29
CA PRO A 195 0.94 13.18 -17.86
C PRO A 195 -0.19 13.99 -18.51
N LYS A 196 -0.51 13.66 -19.76
CA LYS A 196 -1.60 14.27 -20.49
C LYS A 196 -2.97 13.79 -19.97
N VAL A 197 -3.06 12.50 -19.68
CA VAL A 197 -4.26 11.92 -19.05
C VAL A 197 -4.47 12.52 -17.65
N LEU A 198 -3.41 12.72 -16.85
CA LEU A 198 -3.48 13.41 -15.56
C LEU A 198 -4.03 14.83 -15.72
N GLU A 199 -3.52 15.60 -16.69
CA GLU A 199 -4.05 16.94 -16.99
C GLU A 199 -5.56 16.89 -17.27
N GLN A 200 -5.99 15.96 -18.13
CA GLN A 200 -7.40 15.79 -18.48
C GLN A 200 -8.24 15.41 -17.25
N MET A 201 -7.76 14.50 -16.42
CA MET A 201 -8.43 14.12 -15.17
C MET A 201 -8.68 15.34 -14.27
N LEU A 202 -7.62 16.13 -14.03
CA LEU A 202 -7.71 17.30 -13.16
C LEU A 202 -8.62 18.38 -13.73
N ARG A 203 -8.54 18.65 -15.05
CA ARG A 203 -9.45 19.59 -15.74
C ARG A 203 -10.89 19.10 -15.78
N SER A 204 -11.11 17.79 -15.78
CA SER A 204 -12.45 17.19 -15.72
C SER A 204 -13.02 17.14 -14.31
N GLY A 205 -12.25 17.55 -13.28
CA GLY A 205 -12.74 17.74 -11.93
C GLY A 205 -12.46 16.60 -10.95
N VAL A 206 -11.53 15.67 -11.27
CA VAL A 206 -11.06 14.66 -10.29
C VAL A 206 -10.44 15.38 -9.11
N GLU A 207 -10.87 15.03 -7.89
CA GLU A 207 -10.34 15.58 -6.66
C GLU A 207 -9.08 14.84 -6.22
N ILE A 208 -8.06 15.59 -5.76
CA ILE A 208 -6.87 15.03 -5.12
C ILE A 208 -7.00 15.25 -3.61
N ALA A 209 -7.05 14.15 -2.85
CA ALA A 209 -7.05 14.19 -1.39
C ALA A 209 -5.62 14.13 -0.85
N PRO A 210 -5.32 14.80 0.27
CA PRO A 210 -3.97 14.84 0.84
C PRO A 210 -3.49 13.50 1.37
N SER A 211 -4.39 12.59 1.74
CA SER A 211 -4.04 11.25 2.21
C SER A 211 -5.01 10.20 1.68
N TRP A 212 -4.65 8.93 1.82
CA TRP A 212 -5.53 7.84 1.44
C TRP A 212 -6.71 7.70 2.43
N GLU A 213 -6.49 8.00 3.71
CA GLU A 213 -7.53 8.02 4.73
C GLU A 213 -8.62 9.05 4.39
N GLU A 214 -8.20 10.25 4.02
CA GLU A 214 -9.11 11.31 3.56
C GLU A 214 -9.88 10.84 2.32
N ALA A 215 -9.16 10.31 1.30
CA ALA A 215 -9.78 9.82 0.08
C ALA A 215 -10.78 8.71 0.35
N TRP A 216 -10.44 7.75 1.19
CA TRP A 216 -11.24 6.54 1.42
C TRP A 216 -12.34 6.73 2.43
N PHE A 217 -12.02 7.18 3.65
CA PHE A 217 -12.99 7.23 4.74
C PHE A 217 -13.83 8.50 4.74
N THR A 218 -13.28 9.61 4.26
CA THR A 218 -13.97 10.91 4.31
C THR A 218 -14.70 11.23 3.00
N ARG A 219 -14.14 10.86 1.84
CA ARG A 219 -14.68 11.25 0.54
C ARG A 219 -15.43 10.12 -0.16
N PHE A 220 -14.86 8.92 -0.15
CA PHE A 220 -15.42 7.78 -0.89
C PHE A 220 -16.45 6.99 -0.08
N GLN A 221 -16.23 6.86 1.24
CA GLN A 221 -17.09 6.09 2.15
C GLN A 221 -17.60 6.98 3.29
N PRO A 222 -18.52 7.91 3.03
CA PRO A 222 -19.13 8.71 4.07
C PRO A 222 -19.79 7.81 5.11
N THR A 223 -19.81 8.24 6.36
CA THR A 223 -20.50 7.51 7.43
C THR A 223 -22.02 7.51 7.21
N ALA A 224 -22.70 6.47 7.71
CA ALA A 224 -24.16 6.38 7.64
C ALA A 224 -24.91 7.56 8.32
N GLN A 225 -24.20 8.40 9.07
CA GLN A 225 -24.74 9.60 9.73
C GLN A 225 -24.69 10.85 8.84
N GLU A 226 -24.02 10.79 7.69
CA GLU A 226 -23.95 11.91 6.77
C GLU A 226 -25.21 11.93 5.87
N SER A 227 -25.78 13.12 5.73
CA SER A 227 -27.00 13.35 4.95
C SER A 227 -26.87 12.84 3.53
N GLU A 228 -27.95 12.27 2.98
CA GLU A 228 -28.02 11.90 1.56
C GLU A 228 -27.75 13.09 0.62
N ASP A 229 -27.90 14.32 1.10
CA ASP A 229 -27.63 15.55 0.38
C ASP A 229 -26.18 16.00 0.42
N ASP A 230 -25.29 15.29 1.17
CA ASP A 230 -23.88 15.61 1.20
C ASP A 230 -23.23 15.33 -0.18
N PRO A 231 -22.56 16.31 -0.80
CA PRO A 231 -21.86 16.10 -2.07
C PRO A 231 -20.87 14.94 -2.04
N ARG A 232 -20.30 14.63 -0.87
CA ARG A 232 -19.38 13.49 -0.65
C ARG A 232 -20.08 12.15 -0.88
N SER A 233 -21.38 12.05 -0.64
CA SER A 233 -22.19 10.87 -0.97
C SER A 233 -22.18 10.56 -2.46
N LEU A 234 -21.71 11.52 -3.28
CA LEU A 234 -21.63 11.42 -4.71
C LEU A 234 -20.31 10.85 -5.25
N THR A 235 -19.30 10.66 -4.43
CA THR A 235 -18.00 10.11 -4.86
C THR A 235 -18.15 8.65 -5.31
N TRP A 236 -17.82 8.37 -6.57
CA TRP A 236 -18.02 7.05 -7.17
C TRP A 236 -16.80 6.15 -7.07
N GLY A 237 -15.62 6.72 -6.98
CA GLY A 237 -14.39 5.98 -7.04
C GLY A 237 -13.26 6.61 -6.27
N SER A 238 -12.39 5.77 -5.76
CA SER A 238 -11.11 6.13 -5.16
C SER A 238 -10.05 5.15 -5.62
N ALA A 239 -8.83 5.64 -5.78
CA ALA A 239 -7.73 4.89 -6.36
C ALA A 239 -6.66 4.53 -5.33
N GLY A 240 -5.83 3.54 -5.67
CA GLY A 240 -4.73 3.08 -4.82
C GLY A 240 -5.15 2.30 -3.58
N MET A 241 -6.42 1.92 -3.46
CA MET A 241 -6.99 1.29 -2.27
C MET A 241 -6.91 -0.22 -2.30
N PRO A 242 -6.87 -0.88 -1.13
CA PRO A 242 -7.02 -2.34 -1.07
C PRO A 242 -8.31 -2.83 -1.71
N ALA A 243 -8.25 -4.01 -2.33
CA ALA A 243 -9.41 -4.65 -2.95
C ALA A 243 -10.29 -5.31 -1.88
N VAL A 244 -10.93 -4.52 -1.04
CA VAL A 244 -11.85 -4.97 0.01
C VAL A 244 -13.14 -4.20 -0.03
N SER A 245 -14.24 -4.86 0.29
CA SER A 245 -15.58 -4.27 0.35
C SER A 245 -16.05 -4.04 1.79
N VAL A 246 -15.12 -3.85 2.72
CA VAL A 246 -15.42 -3.63 4.13
C VAL A 246 -14.72 -2.38 4.63
N ARG A 247 -15.44 -1.61 5.41
CA ARG A 247 -14.88 -0.54 6.21
C ARG A 247 -14.37 -1.17 7.51
N PHE A 248 -13.06 -1.22 7.69
CA PHE A 248 -12.48 -1.69 8.95
C PHE A 248 -12.69 -0.62 10.02
N MET A 249 -13.78 -0.76 10.78
CA MET A 249 -14.00 -0.04 12.03
C MET A 249 -13.51 -0.91 13.18
N PRO A 250 -12.89 -0.38 14.23
CA PRO A 250 -12.39 -1.17 15.35
C PRO A 250 -13.45 -2.04 16.03
N GLU A 251 -14.72 -1.64 15.97
CA GLU A 251 -15.80 -2.25 16.74
C GLU A 251 -16.88 -2.95 15.90
N LEU A 252 -17.09 -2.56 14.65
CA LEU A 252 -18.09 -3.16 13.75
C LEU A 252 -17.65 -2.96 12.29
N PRO A 253 -17.25 -4.03 11.59
CA PRO A 253 -16.99 -3.94 10.16
C PRO A 253 -18.31 -3.68 9.42
N GLU A 254 -18.42 -2.51 8.81
CA GLU A 254 -19.56 -2.15 7.98
C GLU A 254 -19.30 -2.56 6.53
N GLU A 255 -20.29 -3.21 5.91
CA GLU A 255 -20.16 -3.58 4.50
C GLU A 255 -20.15 -2.34 3.61
N VAL A 256 -19.13 -2.22 2.79
CA VAL A 256 -19.04 -1.20 1.78
C VAL A 256 -19.28 -1.84 0.42
N ASP A 257 -20.24 -1.33 -0.31
CA ASP A 257 -20.63 -1.85 -1.60
C ASP A 257 -19.66 -1.43 -2.71
N VAL A 258 -18.47 -2.05 -2.73
CA VAL A 258 -17.36 -1.70 -3.62
C VAL A 258 -17.14 -2.74 -4.70
N ALA A 259 -16.88 -2.28 -5.91
CA ALA A 259 -16.30 -3.05 -7.01
C ALA A 259 -14.96 -2.45 -7.42
N VAL A 260 -14.02 -3.30 -7.83
CA VAL A 260 -12.71 -2.86 -8.32
C VAL A 260 -12.67 -2.79 -9.85
N ILE A 261 -11.95 -1.81 -10.38
CA ILE A 261 -11.62 -1.71 -11.79
C ILE A 261 -10.30 -2.45 -11.99
N ASN A 262 -10.37 -3.65 -12.56
CA ASN A 262 -9.22 -4.56 -12.66
C ASN A 262 -8.03 -3.98 -13.43
N SER A 263 -8.26 -3.16 -14.46
CA SER A 263 -7.19 -2.46 -15.19
C SER A 263 -6.42 -1.46 -14.32
N GLY A 264 -7.01 -1.03 -13.20
CA GLY A 264 -6.41 -0.15 -12.21
C GLY A 264 -5.88 -0.85 -10.97
N CYS A 265 -5.67 -2.18 -11.01
CA CYS A 265 -5.16 -2.94 -9.88
C CYS A 265 -3.69 -3.31 -10.08
N ILE A 266 -2.85 -2.97 -9.11
CA ILE A 266 -1.47 -3.43 -9.04
C ILE A 266 -1.26 -4.32 -7.83
N LYS A 267 -0.37 -5.32 -7.95
CA LYS A 267 0.05 -6.18 -6.85
C LYS A 267 1.19 -5.50 -6.10
N VAL A 268 1.02 -5.30 -4.82
CA VAL A 268 2.04 -4.82 -3.91
C VAL A 268 2.37 -5.93 -2.93
N VAL A 269 3.64 -6.21 -2.74
CA VAL A 269 4.15 -7.18 -1.76
C VAL A 269 4.91 -6.43 -0.69
N ASN A 270 4.68 -6.79 0.56
CA ASN A 270 5.48 -6.32 1.69
C ASN A 270 6.44 -7.41 2.13
N TYR A 271 7.65 -7.00 2.35
CA TYR A 271 8.78 -7.86 2.68
C TYR A 271 9.35 -7.55 4.06
N ALA A 272 10.02 -8.56 4.63
CA ALA A 272 10.89 -8.41 5.77
C ALA A 272 12.30 -8.90 5.43
N GLY A 273 13.30 -8.48 6.19
CA GLY A 273 14.68 -8.91 6.00
C GLY A 273 15.54 -8.73 7.24
N ILE A 274 16.63 -9.50 7.34
CA ILE A 274 17.67 -9.29 8.34
C ILE A 274 18.53 -8.10 7.89
N VAL A 275 18.66 -7.10 8.74
CA VAL A 275 19.48 -5.92 8.42
C VAL A 275 20.94 -6.33 8.37
N ARG A 276 21.64 -5.88 7.32
CA ARG A 276 23.07 -6.16 7.14
C ARG A 276 23.87 -5.61 8.29
N ASN A 277 24.93 -6.33 8.67
CA ASN A 277 25.82 -6.01 9.78
C ASN A 277 25.13 -6.00 11.16
N THR A 278 23.96 -6.62 11.32
CA THR A 278 23.35 -6.79 12.63
C THR A 278 24.29 -7.58 13.55
N PRO A 279 24.49 -7.16 14.81
CA PRO A 279 25.28 -7.90 15.77
C PRO A 279 24.61 -9.20 16.26
N ASP A 280 23.30 -9.33 16.09
CA ASP A 280 22.52 -10.48 16.57
C ASP A 280 21.73 -11.17 15.43
N ARG A 281 22.47 -11.66 14.44
CA ARG A 281 21.90 -12.37 13.29
C ARG A 281 21.06 -13.58 13.68
N ARG A 282 21.41 -14.26 14.80
CA ARG A 282 20.68 -15.46 15.24
C ARG A 282 19.26 -15.11 15.69
N ASN A 283 19.12 -14.12 16.57
CA ASN A 283 17.81 -13.71 17.06
C ASN A 283 17.03 -12.93 15.99
N ALA A 284 17.71 -12.21 15.09
CA ALA A 284 17.10 -11.62 13.90
C ALA A 284 16.44 -12.68 13.00
N GLY A 285 17.13 -13.82 12.77
CA GLY A 285 16.56 -14.96 12.05
C GLY A 285 15.32 -15.54 12.73
N ARG A 286 15.34 -15.71 14.06
CA ARG A 286 14.19 -16.19 14.83
C ARG A 286 12.98 -15.25 14.73
N LEU A 287 13.22 -13.93 14.76
CA LEU A 287 12.15 -12.95 14.59
C LEU A 287 11.61 -12.99 13.16
N LEU A 288 12.48 -13.12 12.15
CA LEU A 288 12.05 -13.24 10.76
C LEU A 288 11.23 -14.53 10.51
N ASP A 289 11.62 -15.66 11.13
CA ASP A 289 10.85 -16.91 11.09
C ASP A 289 9.44 -16.70 11.63
N SER A 290 9.28 -15.93 12.74
CA SER A 290 7.99 -15.70 13.37
C SER A 290 7.00 -14.94 12.47
N PHE A 291 7.47 -14.15 11.51
CA PHE A 291 6.60 -13.47 10.55
C PHE A 291 5.92 -14.44 9.57
N LEU A 292 6.44 -15.63 9.41
CA LEU A 292 5.81 -16.70 8.65
C LEU A 292 5.05 -17.69 9.55
N GLU A 293 5.03 -17.53 10.88
CA GLU A 293 4.18 -18.37 11.74
C GLU A 293 2.68 -18.15 11.47
N PRO A 294 1.85 -19.19 11.66
CA PRO A 294 0.42 -19.11 11.38
C PRO A 294 -0.29 -17.96 12.09
N LEU A 295 0.06 -17.64 13.35
CA LEU A 295 -0.58 -16.56 14.09
C LEU A 295 -0.35 -15.19 13.43
N PHE A 296 0.91 -14.89 13.09
CA PHE A 296 1.24 -13.64 12.39
C PHE A 296 0.48 -13.55 11.07
N GLN A 297 0.56 -14.60 10.26
CA GLN A 297 -0.05 -14.63 8.93
C GLN A 297 -1.59 -14.61 8.97
N TYR A 298 -2.21 -15.17 10.01
CA TYR A 298 -3.66 -15.14 10.21
C TYR A 298 -4.18 -13.71 10.53
N GLN A 299 -3.38 -12.89 11.21
CA GLN A 299 -3.76 -11.53 11.56
C GLN A 299 -3.57 -10.51 10.43
N VAL A 300 -2.77 -10.85 9.41
CA VAL A 300 -2.48 -9.96 8.27
C VAL A 300 -3.75 -9.49 7.52
N PRO A 301 -4.76 -10.36 7.22
CA PRO A 301 -5.95 -9.95 6.49
C PRO A 301 -6.82 -8.90 7.17
N ASP A 302 -6.88 -8.91 8.49
CA ASP A 302 -7.71 -7.99 9.27
C ASP A 302 -7.07 -6.61 9.41
N ARG A 303 -5.85 -6.49 8.91
CA ARG A 303 -5.08 -5.25 8.87
C ARG A 303 -4.99 -4.75 7.42
N TYR A 304 -5.86 -3.81 7.01
CA TYR A 304 -5.80 -3.07 5.73
C TYR A 304 -6.04 -3.88 4.44
N GLY A 305 -6.80 -4.95 4.48
CA GLY A 305 -7.15 -5.71 3.29
C GLY A 305 -5.95 -6.38 2.60
N SER A 306 -4.87 -6.59 3.33
CA SER A 306 -3.73 -7.38 2.88
C SER A 306 -4.09 -8.87 2.89
N GLN A 307 -3.37 -9.65 2.11
CA GLN A 307 -3.44 -11.11 2.14
C GLN A 307 -2.15 -11.65 2.73
N PRO A 308 -2.20 -12.77 3.50
CA PRO A 308 -0.99 -13.43 3.95
C PRO A 308 -0.13 -13.86 2.76
N ALA A 309 1.18 -13.92 2.97
CA ALA A 309 2.09 -14.48 1.96
C ALA A 309 1.95 -16.00 1.86
N ARG A 310 1.56 -16.67 2.95
CA ARG A 310 1.33 -18.12 2.99
C ARG A 310 0.01 -18.49 2.33
N THR A 311 0.00 -19.62 1.64
CA THR A 311 -1.17 -20.15 0.92
C THR A 311 -2.06 -21.05 1.78
N ASP A 312 -1.52 -21.59 2.88
CA ASP A 312 -2.19 -22.55 3.78
C ASP A 312 -2.92 -21.87 4.97
N ILE A 313 -2.88 -20.55 5.07
CA ILE A 313 -3.58 -19.80 6.13
C ILE A 313 -5.08 -19.70 5.81
N LEU A 314 -5.89 -20.10 6.77
CA LEU A 314 -7.34 -19.93 6.68
C LEU A 314 -7.68 -18.44 6.70
N ARG A 315 -8.51 -18.02 5.76
CA ARG A 315 -9.01 -16.65 5.73
C ARG A 315 -10.03 -16.43 6.84
N THR A 316 -10.01 -15.25 7.45
CA THR A 316 -11.02 -14.84 8.41
C THR A 316 -12.41 -14.81 7.77
N GLU A 317 -13.48 -14.91 8.56
CA GLU A 317 -14.85 -14.83 8.05
C GLU A 317 -15.13 -13.46 7.41
N ALA A 318 -14.58 -12.39 7.99
CA ALA A 318 -14.64 -11.06 7.39
C ALA A 318 -14.00 -11.03 6.00
N TRP A 319 -12.81 -11.62 5.82
CA TRP A 319 -12.18 -11.70 4.51
C TRP A 319 -12.95 -12.55 3.50
N LYS A 320 -13.52 -13.69 3.94
CA LYS A 320 -14.34 -14.53 3.06
C LYS A 320 -15.58 -13.80 2.56
N ARG A 321 -16.18 -12.97 3.43
CA ARG A 321 -17.40 -12.21 3.13
C ARG A 321 -17.12 -10.95 2.31
N PHE A 322 -16.09 -10.18 2.64
CA PHE A 322 -15.85 -8.84 2.14
C PHE A 322 -14.65 -8.71 1.21
N GLY A 323 -13.82 -9.74 1.09
CA GLY A 323 -12.67 -9.71 0.18
C GLY A 323 -13.11 -9.63 -1.27
N VAL A 324 -12.55 -8.67 -2.00
CA VAL A 324 -12.81 -8.49 -3.42
C VAL A 324 -11.75 -9.21 -4.24
N LYS A 325 -12.19 -10.03 -5.20
CA LYS A 325 -11.26 -10.69 -6.14
C LYS A 325 -10.76 -9.66 -7.15
N ALA A 326 -9.53 -9.23 -7.01
CA ALA A 326 -8.87 -8.35 -7.96
C ALA A 326 -7.85 -9.11 -8.81
N LYS A 327 -7.83 -8.82 -10.10
CA LYS A 327 -6.77 -9.28 -11.02
C LYS A 327 -5.64 -8.26 -10.99
N ALA A 328 -4.88 -8.25 -9.90
CA ALA A 328 -3.79 -7.31 -9.75
C ALA A 328 -2.57 -7.72 -10.58
N ILE A 329 -1.96 -6.73 -11.23
CA ILE A 329 -0.80 -6.91 -12.10
C ILE A 329 0.46 -6.74 -11.25
N PRO A 330 1.44 -7.66 -11.31
CA PRO A 330 2.71 -7.50 -10.63
C PRO A 330 3.43 -6.22 -11.04
N LEU A 331 4.09 -5.57 -10.10
CA LEU A 331 4.97 -4.44 -10.38
C LEU A 331 6.26 -4.93 -11.08
N ASP A 332 6.66 -4.21 -12.11
CA ASP A 332 8.02 -4.30 -12.64
C ASP A 332 8.94 -3.35 -11.86
N GLU A 333 9.40 -3.83 -10.71
CA GLU A 333 10.18 -3.06 -9.74
C GLU A 333 11.50 -2.56 -10.33
N TRP A 334 12.09 -3.32 -11.27
CA TRP A 334 13.35 -2.97 -11.93
C TRP A 334 13.16 -1.81 -12.92
N ARG A 335 12.03 -1.75 -13.57
CA ARG A 335 11.68 -0.65 -14.47
C ARG A 335 11.27 0.60 -13.67
N ILE A 336 10.44 0.44 -12.66
CA ILE A 336 9.81 1.55 -11.94
C ILE A 336 10.78 2.18 -10.93
N GLY A 337 11.58 1.38 -10.22
CA GLY A 337 12.46 1.83 -9.15
C GLY A 337 13.36 3.02 -9.51
N PRO A 338 13.96 3.11 -10.72
CA PRO A 338 14.80 4.25 -11.09
C PRO A 338 14.05 5.54 -11.43
N ILE A 339 12.76 5.47 -11.74
CA ILE A 339 12.03 6.55 -12.41
C ILE A 339 10.80 7.09 -11.67
N TRP A 340 10.32 6.40 -10.62
CA TRP A 340 9.10 6.83 -9.94
C TRP A 340 9.25 8.22 -9.25
N GLU A 341 10.45 8.58 -8.79
CA GLU A 341 10.70 9.92 -8.24
C GLU A 341 10.54 11.01 -9.31
N GLN A 342 10.95 10.71 -10.56
CA GLN A 342 10.72 11.61 -11.69
C GLN A 342 9.23 11.76 -11.99
N TRP A 343 8.46 10.69 -11.86
CA TRP A 343 7.00 10.76 -12.02
C TRP A 343 6.34 11.66 -10.97
N LEU A 344 6.83 11.64 -9.73
CA LEU A 344 6.35 12.57 -8.70
C LEU A 344 6.62 14.04 -9.07
N MET A 345 7.77 14.33 -9.65
CA MET A 345 8.07 15.70 -10.14
C MET A 345 7.12 16.11 -11.26
N THR A 346 6.87 15.20 -12.21
CA THR A 346 5.91 15.44 -13.31
C THR A 346 4.48 15.62 -12.78
N TRP A 347 4.06 14.80 -11.82
CA TRP A 347 2.77 14.93 -11.14
C TRP A 347 2.61 16.31 -10.50
N ARG A 348 3.61 16.74 -9.74
CA ARG A 348 3.63 18.07 -9.08
C ARG A 348 3.54 19.20 -10.12
N GLN A 349 4.31 19.11 -11.19
CA GLN A 349 4.30 20.09 -12.25
C GLN A 349 2.92 20.22 -12.88
N VAL A 350 2.36 19.12 -13.40
CA VAL A 350 1.04 19.10 -14.06
C VAL A 350 -0.05 19.60 -13.12
N SER A 351 -0.05 19.15 -11.86
CA SER A 351 -1.02 19.57 -10.86
C SER A 351 -0.98 21.06 -10.59
N ASN A 352 0.23 21.65 -10.49
CA ASN A 352 0.40 23.10 -10.29
C ASN A 352 -0.02 23.91 -11.51
N GLU A 353 0.30 23.45 -12.71
CA GLU A 353 -0.08 24.10 -13.95
C GLU A 353 -1.61 24.16 -14.11
N VAL A 354 -2.31 23.05 -13.88
CA VAL A 354 -3.77 23.00 -13.90
C VAL A 354 -4.37 23.92 -12.83
N LYS A 355 -3.88 23.90 -11.58
CA LYS A 355 -4.33 24.76 -10.49
C LYS A 355 -4.13 26.25 -10.79
N SER A 356 -3.06 26.60 -11.50
CA SER A 356 -2.76 27.98 -11.89
C SER A 356 -3.48 28.47 -13.15
N GLY A 357 -4.29 27.60 -13.80
CA GLY A 357 -4.99 27.91 -15.06
C GLY A 357 -4.05 28.01 -16.28
N ARG A 358 -2.81 27.59 -16.17
CA ARG A 358 -1.86 27.58 -17.29
C ARG A 358 -2.01 26.32 -18.13
N GLU A 359 -1.72 26.43 -19.43
CA GLU A 359 -1.53 25.22 -20.24
C GLU A 359 -0.22 24.53 -19.86
N PRO A 360 -0.21 23.20 -19.67
CA PRO A 360 1.01 22.50 -19.34
C PRO A 360 2.07 22.61 -20.42
N VAL A 361 3.27 22.96 -20.03
CA VAL A 361 4.45 22.84 -20.89
C VAL A 361 4.86 21.37 -20.89
N PRO A 362 4.99 20.72 -22.06
CA PRO A 362 5.41 19.31 -22.10
C PRO A 362 6.73 19.13 -21.36
N PRO A 363 6.87 18.10 -20.51
CA PRO A 363 8.08 17.85 -19.76
C PRO A 363 9.27 17.68 -20.71
N VAL A 364 10.37 18.36 -20.42
CA VAL A 364 11.63 18.18 -21.16
C VAL A 364 12.20 16.82 -20.76
N VAL A 365 11.96 15.81 -21.60
CA VAL A 365 12.54 14.48 -21.41
C VAL A 365 14.05 14.56 -21.69
N THR A 366 14.83 14.76 -20.65
CA THR A 366 16.29 14.63 -20.75
C THR A 366 16.61 13.13 -20.75
N VAL A 367 16.65 12.52 -21.93
CA VAL A 367 17.13 11.16 -22.09
C VAL A 367 18.63 11.17 -21.86
N THR A 368 19.06 10.80 -20.67
CA THR A 368 20.46 10.49 -20.41
C THR A 368 20.74 9.12 -21.03
N ILE A 369 21.29 9.10 -22.24
CA ILE A 369 21.79 7.88 -22.88
C ILE A 369 23.02 7.45 -22.08
N PRO A 370 23.07 6.24 -21.49
CA PRO A 370 24.30 5.74 -20.91
C PRO A 370 25.34 5.61 -22.02
N SER A 371 26.48 6.23 -21.88
CA SER A 371 27.65 6.00 -22.75
C SER A 371 28.05 4.52 -22.64
N GLN A 372 28.19 3.88 -23.81
CA GLN A 372 28.62 2.49 -24.00
C GLN A 372 29.98 2.20 -23.34
#